data_eb089f3cacc2d4a5d96d4deb3b77a612
#
_entry.id   eb089f3cacc2d4a5d96d4deb3b77a612
#
_cell.length_a   1.000
_cell.length_b   1.000
_cell.length_c   1.000
_cell.angle_alpha   90.00
_cell.angle_beta   90.00
_cell.angle_gamma   90.00
#
_symmetry.space_group_name_H-M   'P 1'
#
loop_
_entity.id
_entity.type
_entity.pdbx_description
1 polymer ?
#
loop_
_entity_poly.entity_id
_entity_poly.type
_entity_poly.pdbx_seq_one_letter_code
_entity_poly.pdbx_strand_id
1 'polypeptide(L)'
;MKFSTSLKYNHIFQRLYRTGGQANSLLVLYARKNRLGQNRVGITVSKKLGKAHIRNRIRRRVREVYRLNEAAFRPGWDIVVVVRGKAIDASFSQLTESYLSLAKKAGLLVEQK
;
A
#
# COMPACT_ATOMS: atom_id res chain seq x y z
N MET A 1 -9.57 -8.59 3.99
CA MET A 1 -8.42 -9.23 3.35
C MET A 1 -8.35 -10.68 3.79
N LYS A 2 -8.22 -11.58 2.83
CA LYS A 2 -8.34 -13.02 3.06
C LYS A 2 -7.07 -13.66 3.62
N PHE A 3 -5.91 -13.21 3.14
CA PHE A 3 -4.60 -13.78 3.49
C PHE A 3 -3.66 -12.75 4.11
N SER A 4 -4.19 -11.62 4.52
CA SER A 4 -3.40 -10.48 4.98
C SER A 4 -4.01 -9.86 6.22
N THR A 5 -3.22 -9.16 7.01
CA THR A 5 -3.68 -8.42 8.18
C THR A 5 -3.27 -6.96 8.07
N SER A 6 -3.91 -6.11 8.87
CA SER A 6 -3.54 -4.69 8.94
C SER A 6 -2.24 -4.52 9.72
N LEU A 7 -1.38 -3.65 9.21
CA LEU A 7 -0.13 -3.30 9.87
C LEU A 7 -0.38 -2.08 10.77
N LYS A 8 -0.19 -2.24 12.08
CA LYS A 8 -0.61 -1.24 13.08
C LYS A 8 0.52 -0.65 13.93
N TYR A 9 1.73 -1.21 13.86
CA TYR A 9 2.79 -0.83 14.79
C TYR A 9 3.76 0.17 14.20
N ASN A 10 3.94 1.30 14.86
CA ASN A 10 4.83 2.37 14.42
C ASN A 10 6.27 1.93 14.20
N HIS A 11 6.80 1.05 15.07
CA HIS A 11 8.18 0.58 14.92
C HIS A 11 8.39 -0.21 13.63
N ILE A 12 7.35 -0.90 13.15
CA ILE A 12 7.41 -1.61 11.88
C ILE A 12 7.42 -0.60 10.72
N PHE A 13 6.59 0.45 10.78
CA PHE A 13 6.61 1.53 9.81
C PHE A 13 7.99 2.18 9.70
N GLN A 14 8.63 2.45 10.83
CA GLN A 14 9.96 3.05 10.85
C GLN A 14 11.01 2.17 10.16
N ARG A 15 10.95 0.87 10.39
CA ARG A 15 11.84 -0.07 9.70
C ARG A 15 11.62 -0.08 8.20
N LEU A 16 10.36 -0.05 7.77
CA LEU A 16 10.00 -0.05 6.35
C LEU A 16 10.50 1.20 5.65
N TYR A 17 10.37 2.37 6.27
CA TYR A 17 10.84 3.62 5.68
C TYR A 17 12.34 3.61 5.43
N ARG A 18 13.12 2.84 6.21
CA ARG A 18 14.57 2.73 6.02
C ARG A 18 14.96 1.85 4.84
N THR A 19 14.06 1.04 4.31
CA THR A 19 14.37 0.13 3.19
C THR A 19 14.37 0.84 1.83
N GLY A 20 13.94 2.10 1.79
CA GLY A 20 13.70 2.80 0.54
C GLY A 20 12.36 2.41 -0.06
N GLY A 21 11.74 3.33 -0.77
CA GLY A 21 10.42 3.12 -1.35
C GLY A 21 10.40 3.24 -2.86
N GLN A 22 9.34 2.73 -3.46
CA GLN A 22 9.01 3.00 -4.86
C GLN A 22 7.93 4.09 -4.86
N ALA A 23 8.10 5.09 -5.70
CA ALA A 23 7.21 6.25 -5.69
C ALA A 23 6.71 6.60 -7.09
N ASN A 24 5.49 7.10 -7.14
CA ASN A 24 4.95 7.77 -8.32
C ASN A 24 4.18 9.01 -7.86
N SER A 25 3.39 9.62 -8.76
CA SER A 25 2.70 10.87 -8.43
C SER A 25 1.60 10.71 -7.37
N LEU A 26 1.04 9.52 -7.19
CA LEU A 26 -0.09 9.28 -6.29
C LEU A 26 0.31 8.63 -4.97
N LEU A 27 1.24 7.69 -4.99
CA LEU A 27 1.55 6.82 -3.86
C LEU A 27 3.05 6.62 -3.70
N VAL A 28 3.46 6.26 -2.48
CA VAL A 28 4.80 5.73 -2.21
C VAL A 28 4.59 4.37 -1.55
N LEU A 29 5.29 3.35 -2.00
CA LEU A 29 5.17 2.00 -1.48
C LEU A 29 6.49 1.53 -0.90
N TYR A 30 6.45 1.05 0.35
CA TYR A 30 7.57 0.43 1.06
C TYR A 30 7.24 -1.03 1.32
N ALA A 31 8.21 -1.91 1.19
CA ALA A 31 7.99 -3.33 1.43
C ALA A 31 9.22 -4.00 2.01
N ARG A 32 8.98 -5.00 2.86
CA ARG A 32 10.03 -5.80 3.49
C ARG A 32 9.49 -7.20 3.76
N LYS A 33 10.30 -8.23 3.55
CA LYS A 33 9.92 -9.61 3.90
C LYS A 33 9.74 -9.73 5.41
N ASN A 34 8.68 -10.43 5.84
CA ASN A 34 8.34 -10.57 7.26
C ASN A 34 8.45 -12.01 7.79
N ARG A 35 8.59 -13.00 6.92
CA ARG A 35 8.69 -14.42 7.27
C ARG A 35 7.46 -14.99 7.99
N LEU A 36 6.30 -14.35 7.84
CA LEU A 36 5.07 -14.79 8.52
C LEU A 36 4.17 -15.65 7.64
N GLY A 37 4.51 -15.80 6.35
CA GLY A 37 3.68 -16.54 5.41
C GLY A 37 2.43 -15.79 4.94
N GLN A 38 2.20 -14.60 5.46
CA GLN A 38 1.09 -13.73 5.06
C GLN A 38 1.56 -12.29 5.01
N ASN A 39 0.84 -11.46 4.28
CA ASN A 39 1.15 -10.03 4.19
C ASN A 39 0.51 -9.25 5.33
N ARG A 40 1.23 -8.20 5.77
CA ARG A 40 0.66 -7.17 6.65
C ARG A 40 0.69 -5.87 5.87
N VAL A 41 -0.46 -5.20 5.77
CA VAL A 41 -0.61 -4.01 4.94
C VAL A 41 -1.04 -2.83 5.79
N GLY A 42 -0.28 -1.74 5.68
CA GLY A 42 -0.60 -0.48 6.34
C GLY A 42 -0.75 0.64 5.31
N ILE A 43 -1.61 1.59 5.60
CA ILE A 43 -1.84 2.74 4.75
C ILE A 43 -1.69 4.00 5.59
N THR A 44 -0.82 4.90 5.15
CA THR A 44 -0.56 6.16 5.84
C THR A 44 -1.12 7.32 5.04
N VAL A 45 -1.93 8.15 5.69
CA VAL A 45 -2.48 9.37 5.11
C VAL A 45 -2.18 10.52 6.05
N SER A 46 -1.36 11.47 5.61
CA SER A 46 -0.98 12.63 6.41
C SER A 46 -2.19 13.51 6.73
N LYS A 47 -2.23 14.06 7.94
CA LYS A 47 -3.25 15.03 8.34
C LYS A 47 -3.29 16.27 7.44
N LYS A 48 -2.20 16.58 6.77
CA LYS A 48 -2.10 17.70 5.83
C LYS A 48 -2.95 17.52 4.58
N LEU A 49 -3.39 16.31 4.27
CA LEU A 49 -4.14 16.02 3.05
C LEU A 49 -5.63 16.34 3.15
N GLY A 50 -6.13 16.70 4.32
CA GLY A 50 -7.51 17.10 4.48
C GLY A 50 -8.13 16.67 5.79
N LYS A 51 -9.43 16.90 5.90
CA LYS A 51 -10.22 16.54 7.09
C LYS A 51 -10.31 15.02 7.23
N ALA A 52 -10.69 14.56 8.42
CA ALA A 52 -10.76 13.13 8.74
C ALA A 52 -11.58 12.33 7.76
N HIS A 53 -12.74 12.86 7.31
CA HIS A 53 -13.61 12.13 6.39
C HIS A 53 -12.96 11.95 5.00
N ILE A 54 -12.17 12.92 4.55
CA ILE A 54 -11.42 12.82 3.28
C ILE A 54 -10.32 11.77 3.42
N ARG A 55 -9.57 11.82 4.52
CA ARG A 55 -8.50 10.84 4.78
C ARG A 55 -9.03 9.42 4.91
N ASN A 56 -10.16 9.24 5.58
CA ASN A 56 -10.79 7.93 5.75
C ASN A 56 -11.28 7.39 4.41
N ARG A 57 -11.83 8.27 3.55
CA ARG A 57 -12.28 7.88 2.22
C ARG A 57 -11.13 7.36 1.36
N ILE A 58 -10.02 8.10 1.29
CA ILE A 58 -8.88 7.67 0.48
C ILE A 58 -8.25 6.39 1.05
N ARG A 59 -8.18 6.27 2.36
CA ARG A 59 -7.67 5.06 3.01
C ARG A 59 -8.49 3.82 2.63
N ARG A 60 -9.83 3.94 2.65
CA ARG A 60 -10.72 2.85 2.25
C ARG A 60 -10.54 2.48 0.78
N ARG A 61 -10.38 3.47 -0.09
CA ARG A 61 -10.19 3.24 -1.52
C ARG A 61 -8.86 2.53 -1.80
N VAL A 62 -7.79 2.96 -1.17
CA VAL A 62 -6.48 2.31 -1.33
C VAL A 62 -6.50 0.89 -0.77
N ARG A 63 -7.16 0.69 0.37
CA ARG A 63 -7.35 -0.66 0.93
C ARG A 63 -8.11 -1.56 -0.02
N GLU A 64 -9.14 -1.03 -0.67
CA GLU A 64 -9.95 -1.76 -1.64
C GLU A 64 -9.14 -2.20 -2.86
N VAL A 65 -8.21 -1.36 -3.33
CA VAL A 65 -7.29 -1.74 -4.40
C VAL A 65 -6.52 -3.00 -4.01
N TYR A 66 -5.96 -3.03 -2.81
CA TYR A 66 -5.22 -4.21 -2.33
C TYR A 66 -6.15 -5.41 -2.20
N ARG A 67 -7.31 -5.24 -1.58
CA ARG A 67 -8.27 -6.35 -1.35
C ARG A 67 -8.65 -7.03 -2.66
N LEU A 68 -8.93 -6.25 -3.69
CA LEU A 68 -9.34 -6.78 -4.99
C LEU A 68 -8.20 -7.46 -5.76
N ASN A 69 -6.95 -7.15 -5.41
CA ASN A 69 -5.77 -7.65 -6.10
C ASN A 69 -4.89 -8.52 -5.21
N GLU A 70 -5.35 -8.86 -4.02
CA GLU A 70 -4.57 -9.59 -3.02
C GLU A 70 -3.95 -10.88 -3.56
N ALA A 71 -4.70 -11.62 -4.39
CA ALA A 71 -4.23 -12.88 -4.95
C ALA A 71 -3.03 -12.73 -5.89
N ALA A 72 -2.82 -11.53 -6.43
CA ALA A 72 -1.67 -11.27 -7.30
C ALA A 72 -0.40 -10.95 -6.51
N PHE A 73 -0.49 -10.74 -5.21
CA PHE A 73 0.66 -10.40 -4.37
C PHE A 73 1.34 -11.64 -3.82
N ARG A 74 2.67 -11.62 -3.77
CA ARG A 74 3.45 -12.66 -3.11
C ARG A 74 3.20 -12.59 -1.60
N PRO A 75 3.05 -13.73 -0.90
CA PRO A 75 2.87 -13.71 0.55
C PRO A 75 4.17 -13.44 1.30
N GLY A 76 4.06 -13.04 2.56
CA GLY A 76 5.22 -12.91 3.46
C GLY A 76 5.88 -11.54 3.43
N TRP A 77 5.13 -10.48 3.14
CA TRP A 77 5.66 -9.11 3.09
C TRP A 77 4.91 -8.18 4.02
N ASP A 78 5.65 -7.26 4.64
CA ASP A 78 5.09 -6.05 5.24
C ASP A 78 5.09 -4.98 4.17
N ILE A 79 3.94 -4.37 3.94
CA ILE A 79 3.72 -3.39 2.89
C ILE A 79 3.11 -2.14 3.51
N VAL A 80 3.73 -0.97 3.28
CA VAL A 80 3.16 0.31 3.70
C VAL A 80 3.00 1.18 2.47
N VAL A 81 1.79 1.69 2.29
CA VAL A 81 1.48 2.62 1.20
C VAL A 81 1.24 3.99 1.81
N VAL A 82 2.01 4.97 1.37
CA VAL A 82 1.87 6.37 1.79
C VAL A 82 1.12 7.11 0.69
N VAL A 83 0.00 7.71 1.05
CA VAL A 83 -0.87 8.42 0.10
C VAL A 83 -0.34 9.84 -0.11
N ARG A 84 -0.16 10.25 -1.36
CA ARG A 84 0.24 11.60 -1.73
C ARG A 84 -0.99 12.44 -2.07
N GLY A 85 -0.84 13.77 -2.03
CA GLY A 85 -1.96 14.70 -2.21
C GLY A 85 -2.76 14.48 -3.50
N LYS A 86 -2.09 14.19 -4.59
CA LYS A 86 -2.76 13.98 -5.90
C LYS A 86 -3.69 12.76 -5.90
N ALA A 87 -3.50 11.81 -4.99
CA ALA A 87 -4.34 10.62 -4.90
C ALA A 87 -5.77 10.95 -4.44
N ILE A 88 -5.95 12.05 -3.72
CA ILE A 88 -7.27 12.45 -3.19
C ILE A 88 -8.30 12.58 -4.31
N ASP A 89 -7.89 13.16 -5.44
CA ASP A 89 -8.77 13.41 -6.58
C ASP A 89 -8.64 12.35 -7.69
N ALA A 90 -7.84 11.33 -7.49
CA ALA A 90 -7.62 10.29 -8.49
C ALA A 90 -8.83 9.36 -8.59
N SER A 91 -9.08 8.84 -9.78
CA SER A 91 -10.09 7.80 -9.97
C SER A 91 -9.63 6.48 -9.35
N PHE A 92 -10.58 5.57 -9.13
CA PHE A 92 -10.23 4.23 -8.61
C PHE A 92 -9.30 3.48 -9.57
N SER A 93 -9.52 3.61 -10.89
CA SER A 93 -8.63 3.05 -11.91
C SER A 93 -7.21 3.58 -11.79
N GLN A 94 -7.06 4.90 -11.59
CA GLN A 94 -5.75 5.52 -11.43
C GLN A 94 -5.04 5.03 -10.16
N LEU A 95 -5.79 4.88 -9.07
CA LEU A 95 -5.24 4.33 -7.82
C LEU A 95 -4.78 2.88 -8.02
N THR A 96 -5.57 2.08 -8.71
CA THR A 96 -5.24 0.69 -9.00
C THR A 96 -3.97 0.58 -9.84
N GLU A 97 -3.88 1.32 -10.93
CA GLU A 97 -2.68 1.33 -11.77
C GLU A 97 -1.45 1.78 -11.00
N SER A 98 -1.59 2.85 -10.22
CA SER A 98 -0.51 3.39 -9.41
C SER A 98 0.02 2.37 -8.41
N TYR A 99 -0.87 1.74 -7.67
CA TYR A 99 -0.53 0.75 -6.65
C TYR A 99 0.17 -0.46 -7.27
N LEU A 100 -0.43 -1.03 -8.31
CA LEU A 100 0.10 -2.24 -8.96
C LEU A 100 1.43 -1.97 -9.67
N SER A 101 1.60 -0.79 -10.25
CA SER A 101 2.86 -0.39 -10.85
C SER A 101 3.99 -0.37 -9.81
N LEU A 102 3.74 0.22 -8.64
CA LEU A 102 4.72 0.25 -7.56
C LEU A 102 5.01 -1.14 -7.00
N ALA A 103 3.97 -1.96 -6.85
CA ALA A 103 4.10 -3.33 -6.37
C ALA A 103 4.96 -4.17 -7.33
N LYS A 104 4.76 -3.98 -8.62
CA LYS A 104 5.55 -4.67 -9.65
C LYS A 104 7.03 -4.27 -9.56
N LYS A 105 7.30 -2.98 -9.45
CA LYS A 105 8.68 -2.47 -9.29
C LYS A 105 9.35 -3.00 -8.04
N ALA A 106 8.59 -3.19 -6.97
CA ALA A 106 9.10 -3.70 -5.71
C ALA A 106 9.23 -5.23 -5.67
N GLY A 107 8.82 -5.92 -6.74
CA GLY A 107 8.88 -7.38 -6.82
C GLY A 107 7.83 -8.10 -6.00
N LEU A 108 6.70 -7.43 -5.70
CA LEU A 108 5.64 -7.98 -4.85
C LEU A 108 4.60 -8.80 -5.61
N LEU A 109 4.55 -8.70 -6.93
CA LEU A 109 3.54 -9.39 -7.71
C LEU A 109 4.03 -10.76 -8.17
N VAL A 110 3.11 -11.72 -8.16
CA VAL A 110 3.35 -13.05 -8.71
C VAL A 110 3.49 -12.92 -10.23
N GLU A 111 4.50 -13.57 -10.81
CA GLU A 111 4.68 -13.54 -12.25
C GLU A 111 3.51 -14.25 -12.94
N GLN A 112 2.92 -13.57 -13.91
CA GLN A 112 1.92 -14.17 -14.77
C GLN A 112 2.62 -14.74 -15.99
N LYS A 113 2.41 -16.02 -16.22
CA LYS A 113 2.89 -16.68 -17.43
C LYS A 113 1.88 -16.53 -18.56
#